data_8c19215cd4e8521689e673824dee4d0d
#
_entry.id   8c19215cd4e8521689e673824dee4d0d
#
_cell.length_a   1.000
_cell.length_b   1.000
_cell.length_c   1.000
_cell.angle_alpha   90.00
_cell.angle_beta   90.00
_cell.angle_gamma   90.00
#
_symmetry.space_group_name_H-M   'P 1'
#
loop_
_entity.id
_entity.type
_entity.pdbx_description
1 polymer ?
#
loop_
_entity_poly.entity_id
_entity_poly.type
_entity_poly.pdbx_seq_one_letter_code
_entity_poly.pdbx_strand_id
1 'polypeptide(L)'
;MSPEQARDTLVSTVEETSTVLDVSGWAWTGAPEVGNCGDRPGERANDNYGYSAPPQSRDFAADAQKVAEHWKSLGMEVRVVDSPSVVVYATGGPVEGLSFSTGPGNYYIFGTSLCVPGDASELRKKDNG
;
A
#
# COMPACT_ATOMS: atom_id res chain seq x y z
N MET A 1 -17.45 -6.13 -3.83
CA MET A 1 -16.71 -5.63 -2.64
C MET A 1 -17.15 -4.22 -2.35
N SER A 2 -17.44 -3.90 -1.10
CA SER A 2 -17.81 -2.56 -0.69
C SER A 2 -16.56 -1.66 -0.55
N PRO A 3 -16.72 -0.33 -0.56
CA PRO A 3 -15.60 0.57 -0.29
C PRO A 3 -14.92 0.31 1.06
N GLU A 4 -15.67 0.00 2.10
CA GLU A 4 -15.12 -0.33 3.41
C GLU A 4 -14.30 -1.61 3.37
N GLN A 5 -14.77 -2.63 2.67
CA GLN A 5 -14.03 -3.89 2.51
C GLN A 5 -12.73 -3.68 1.72
N ALA A 6 -12.78 -2.86 0.68
CA ALA A 6 -11.60 -2.54 -0.11
C ALA A 6 -10.55 -1.80 0.72
N ARG A 7 -10.98 -0.83 1.53
CA ARG A 7 -10.11 -0.10 2.45
C ARG A 7 -9.51 -1.02 3.50
N ASP A 8 -10.32 -1.85 4.13
CA ASP A 8 -9.85 -2.76 5.18
C ASP A 8 -8.85 -3.76 4.63
N THR A 9 -9.07 -4.24 3.41
CA THR A 9 -8.12 -5.14 2.73
C THR A 9 -6.79 -4.44 2.46
N LEU A 10 -6.84 -3.18 2.01
CA LEU A 10 -5.63 -2.38 1.80
C LEU A 10 -4.83 -2.22 3.09
N VAL A 11 -5.49 -1.78 4.15
CA VAL A 11 -4.84 -1.55 5.45
C VAL A 11 -4.21 -2.84 5.96
N SER A 12 -4.96 -3.95 5.93
CA SER A 12 -4.44 -5.25 6.36
C SER A 12 -3.23 -5.68 5.54
N THR A 13 -3.29 -5.51 4.22
CA THR A 13 -2.21 -5.92 3.32
C THR A 13 -0.95 -5.12 3.59
N VAL A 14 -1.07 -3.82 3.79
CA VAL A 14 0.07 -2.95 4.11
C VAL A 14 0.67 -3.33 5.47
N GLU A 15 -0.17 -3.49 6.48
CA GLU A 15 0.30 -3.84 7.82
C GLU A 15 0.93 -5.23 7.87
N GLU A 16 0.35 -6.22 7.18
CA GLU A 16 0.92 -7.55 7.08
C GLU A 16 2.28 -7.54 6.38
N THR A 17 2.43 -6.69 5.36
CA THR A 17 3.72 -6.55 4.67
C THR A 17 4.82 -6.11 5.64
N SER A 18 4.52 -5.19 6.56
CA SER A 18 5.50 -4.74 7.55
C SER A 18 5.99 -5.88 8.44
N THR A 19 5.16 -6.89 8.68
CA THR A 19 5.51 -8.01 9.57
C THR A 19 6.49 -9.00 8.95
N VAL A 20 6.69 -9.00 7.62
CA VAL A 20 7.69 -9.87 6.99
C VAL A 20 9.11 -9.36 7.18
N LEU A 21 9.25 -8.12 7.65
CA LEU A 21 10.52 -7.48 7.94
C LEU A 21 10.73 -7.44 9.45
N ASP A 22 11.95 -7.71 9.88
CA ASP A 22 12.32 -7.59 11.29
C ASP A 22 12.71 -6.15 11.59
N VAL A 23 11.75 -5.25 11.50
CA VAL A 23 11.91 -3.81 11.65
C VAL A 23 10.82 -3.30 12.59
N SER A 24 11.20 -2.46 13.54
CA SER A 24 10.25 -1.83 14.46
C SER A 24 10.05 -0.35 14.15
N GLY A 25 9.07 0.25 14.79
CA GLY A 25 8.81 1.68 14.65
C GLY A 25 7.91 2.06 13.49
N TRP A 26 7.17 1.09 12.95
CA TRP A 26 6.19 1.38 11.90
C TRP A 26 5.08 2.27 12.43
N ALA A 27 4.69 3.25 11.62
CA ALA A 27 3.60 4.18 11.94
C ALA A 27 2.89 4.63 10.68
N TRP A 28 1.65 4.99 10.81
CA TRP A 28 0.86 5.57 9.72
C TRP A 28 1.46 6.90 9.29
N THR A 29 1.44 7.17 7.99
CA THR A 29 1.74 8.51 7.47
C THR A 29 0.48 9.38 7.46
N GLY A 30 -0.68 8.78 7.75
CA GLY A 30 -1.99 9.41 7.83
C GLY A 30 -3.06 8.35 7.74
N ALA A 31 -4.32 8.71 8.03
CA ALA A 31 -5.46 7.82 7.85
C ALA A 31 -5.63 7.50 6.35
N PRO A 32 -6.26 6.37 5.99
CA PRO A 32 -6.54 6.09 4.59
C PRO A 32 -7.33 7.23 3.94
N GLU A 33 -6.91 7.64 2.74
CA GLU A 33 -7.56 8.72 2.00
C GLU A 33 -8.32 8.16 0.81
N VAL A 34 -9.62 8.48 0.72
CA VAL A 34 -10.48 8.05 -0.37
C VAL A 34 -10.47 9.05 -1.52
N GLY A 35 -10.43 8.54 -2.75
CA GLY A 35 -10.50 9.35 -3.96
C GLY A 35 -11.31 8.67 -5.04
N ASN A 36 -11.60 9.42 -6.10
CA ASN A 36 -12.27 8.88 -7.27
C ASN A 36 -11.31 7.99 -8.07
N CYS A 37 -11.82 6.92 -8.63
CA CYS A 37 -11.11 6.09 -9.60
C CYS A 37 -12.07 5.71 -10.72
N GLY A 38 -11.52 5.14 -11.81
CA GLY A 38 -12.31 4.83 -12.99
C GLY A 38 -12.51 6.06 -13.88
N ASP A 39 -13.43 5.98 -14.83
CA ASP A 39 -13.59 6.98 -15.89
C ASP A 39 -14.46 8.17 -15.50
N ARG A 40 -15.30 8.03 -14.48
CA ARG A 40 -16.27 9.06 -14.10
C ARG A 40 -16.22 9.37 -12.61
N PRO A 41 -16.11 10.66 -12.24
CA PRO A 41 -16.20 11.06 -10.84
C PRO A 41 -17.53 10.66 -10.21
N GLY A 42 -17.49 10.22 -8.96
CA GLY A 42 -18.69 9.89 -8.19
C GLY A 42 -19.24 8.48 -8.40
N GLU A 43 -18.67 7.70 -9.32
CA GLU A 43 -19.15 6.34 -9.60
C GLU A 43 -18.32 5.26 -8.92
N ARG A 44 -17.01 5.46 -8.83
CA ARG A 44 -16.08 4.48 -8.26
C ARG A 44 -15.06 5.18 -7.37
N ALA A 45 -14.60 4.46 -6.37
CA ALA A 45 -13.66 5.00 -5.38
C ALA A 45 -12.63 3.98 -4.96
N ASN A 46 -11.46 4.46 -4.54
CA ASN A 46 -10.45 3.66 -3.86
C ASN A 46 -9.75 4.49 -2.79
N ASP A 47 -9.00 3.81 -1.93
CA ASP A 47 -8.25 4.43 -0.86
C ASP A 47 -6.75 4.33 -1.10
N ASN A 48 -6.00 5.29 -0.57
CA ASN A 48 -4.55 5.27 -0.50
C ASN A 48 -4.14 5.22 0.98
N TYR A 49 -3.07 4.48 1.27
CA TYR A 49 -2.60 4.32 2.64
C TYR A 49 -1.09 4.14 2.66
N GLY A 50 -0.43 4.87 3.57
CA GLY A 50 1.02 4.81 3.74
C GLY A 50 1.42 4.40 5.15
N TYR A 51 2.53 3.65 5.24
CA TYR A 51 3.05 3.11 6.49
C TYR A 51 4.57 3.20 6.43
N SER A 52 5.19 3.84 7.40
CA SER A 52 6.64 4.07 7.37
C SER A 52 7.32 3.67 8.65
N ALA A 53 8.62 3.36 8.54
CA ALA A 53 9.48 3.07 9.68
C ALA A 53 10.73 3.96 9.59
N PRO A 54 11.40 4.22 10.74
CA PRO A 54 12.61 5.03 10.75
C PRO A 54 13.71 4.48 9.84
N PRO A 55 14.71 5.29 9.47
CA PRO A 55 15.82 4.84 8.66
C PRO A 55 16.49 3.60 9.25
N GLN A 56 16.87 2.68 8.38
CA GLN A 56 17.45 1.40 8.76
C GLN A 56 18.88 1.28 8.25
N SER A 57 19.73 0.60 9.02
CA SER A 57 21.05 0.20 8.58
C SER A 57 21.02 -1.30 8.33
N ARG A 58 20.49 -1.70 7.18
CA ARG A 58 20.16 -3.10 6.87
C ARG A 58 20.53 -3.42 5.42
N ASP A 59 20.44 -4.71 5.09
CA ASP A 59 20.55 -5.17 3.72
C ASP A 59 19.22 -4.89 2.99
N PHE A 60 19.17 -3.78 2.27
CA PHE A 60 17.95 -3.34 1.57
C PHE A 60 17.52 -4.34 0.50
N ALA A 61 18.49 -4.95 -0.19
CA ALA A 61 18.15 -5.92 -1.23
C ALA A 61 17.51 -7.17 -0.64
N ALA A 62 18.00 -7.64 0.50
CA ALA A 62 17.42 -8.80 1.19
C ALA A 62 16.00 -8.48 1.69
N ASP A 63 15.79 -7.30 2.25
CA ASP A 63 14.46 -6.89 2.71
C ASP A 63 13.49 -6.73 1.54
N ALA A 64 13.95 -6.14 0.42
CA ALA A 64 13.14 -6.02 -0.79
C ALA A 64 12.74 -7.40 -1.32
N GLN A 65 13.63 -8.37 -1.27
CA GLN A 65 13.34 -9.73 -1.72
C GLN A 65 12.25 -10.39 -0.85
N LYS A 66 12.29 -10.19 0.46
CA LYS A 66 11.25 -10.70 1.37
C LYS A 66 9.89 -10.13 1.04
N VAL A 67 9.82 -8.82 0.80
CA VAL A 67 8.57 -8.14 0.43
C VAL A 67 8.08 -8.66 -0.93
N ALA A 68 8.97 -8.77 -1.92
CA ALA A 68 8.63 -9.25 -3.24
C ALA A 68 8.03 -10.67 -3.17
N GLU A 69 8.65 -11.56 -2.42
CA GLU A 69 8.14 -12.93 -2.26
C GLU A 69 6.79 -12.97 -1.56
N HIS A 70 6.61 -12.15 -0.53
CA HIS A 70 5.33 -12.04 0.16
C HIS A 70 4.20 -11.62 -0.81
N TRP A 71 4.45 -10.58 -1.60
CA TRP A 71 3.46 -10.08 -2.55
C TRP A 71 3.18 -11.07 -3.68
N LYS A 72 4.19 -11.79 -4.14
CA LYS A 72 3.98 -12.88 -5.11
C LYS A 72 3.06 -13.95 -4.55
N SER A 73 3.18 -14.26 -3.25
CA SER A 73 2.33 -15.24 -2.58
C SER A 73 0.86 -14.79 -2.52
N LEU A 74 0.61 -13.48 -2.63
CA LEU A 74 -0.74 -12.91 -2.68
C LEU A 74 -1.32 -12.89 -4.10
N GLY A 75 -0.59 -13.41 -5.09
CA GLY A 75 -1.04 -13.43 -6.47
C GLY A 75 -0.75 -12.15 -7.25
N MET A 76 0.10 -11.28 -6.73
CA MET A 76 0.45 -10.02 -7.38
C MET A 76 1.59 -10.18 -8.38
N GLU A 77 1.60 -9.32 -9.40
CA GLU A 77 2.75 -9.18 -10.29
C GLU A 77 3.73 -8.23 -9.64
N VAL A 78 4.99 -8.66 -9.52
CA VAL A 78 6.00 -7.93 -8.74
C VAL A 78 7.18 -7.55 -9.61
N ARG A 79 7.66 -6.32 -9.43
CA ARG A 79 8.84 -5.78 -10.11
C ARG A 79 9.75 -5.12 -9.06
N VAL A 80 11.04 -5.43 -9.13
CA VAL A 80 12.06 -4.82 -8.27
C VAL A 80 12.93 -3.89 -9.10
N VAL A 81 13.13 -2.67 -8.61
CA VAL A 81 13.97 -1.65 -9.23
C VAL A 81 15.13 -1.35 -8.29
N ASP A 82 16.37 -1.32 -8.81
CA ASP A 82 17.58 -1.18 -7.98
C ASP A 82 18.13 0.24 -7.92
N SER A 83 17.73 1.11 -8.81
CA SER A 83 18.35 2.43 -8.95
C SER A 83 17.29 3.51 -9.08
N PRO A 84 17.47 4.69 -8.41
CA PRO A 84 18.58 5.10 -7.54
C PRO A 84 18.60 4.42 -6.18
N SER A 85 17.49 3.81 -5.75
CA SER A 85 17.40 3.00 -4.54
C SER A 85 16.53 1.79 -4.82
N VAL A 86 16.60 0.77 -3.96
CA VAL A 86 15.82 -0.45 -4.15
C VAL A 86 14.36 -0.17 -3.83
N VAL A 87 13.47 -0.43 -4.79
CA VAL A 87 12.02 -0.27 -4.63
C VAL A 87 11.33 -1.49 -5.23
N VAL A 88 10.32 -1.99 -4.52
CA VAL A 88 9.47 -3.09 -5.00
C VAL A 88 8.12 -2.52 -5.40
N TYR A 89 7.64 -2.88 -6.58
CA TYR A 89 6.30 -2.52 -7.05
C TYR A 89 5.50 -3.79 -7.28
N ALA A 90 4.22 -3.75 -6.93
CA ALA A 90 3.32 -4.87 -7.17
C ALA A 90 1.96 -4.36 -7.63
N THR A 91 1.31 -5.13 -8.51
CA THR A 91 -0.02 -4.81 -9.03
C THR A 91 -0.90 -6.05 -9.06
N GLY A 92 -2.20 -5.83 -8.94
CA GLY A 92 -3.19 -6.92 -8.96
C GLY A 92 -3.36 -7.57 -7.59
N GLY A 93 -4.14 -8.66 -7.55
CA GLY A 93 -4.37 -9.39 -6.29
C GLY A 93 -5.38 -8.70 -5.38
N PRO A 94 -5.14 -8.68 -4.06
CA PRO A 94 -6.11 -8.16 -3.09
C PRO A 94 -6.27 -6.63 -3.11
N VAL A 95 -5.31 -5.92 -3.71
CA VAL A 95 -5.32 -4.46 -3.85
C VAL A 95 -4.90 -4.09 -5.26
N GLU A 96 -5.10 -2.84 -5.66
CA GLU A 96 -4.73 -2.39 -6.99
C GLU A 96 -3.22 -2.30 -7.16
N GLY A 97 -2.53 -1.76 -6.18
CA GLY A 97 -1.08 -1.62 -6.24
C GLY A 97 -0.44 -1.40 -4.90
N LEU A 98 0.84 -1.78 -4.80
CA LEU A 98 1.68 -1.59 -3.62
C LEU A 98 3.07 -1.17 -4.05
N SER A 99 3.74 -0.41 -3.18
CA SER A 99 5.16 -0.14 -3.33
C SER A 99 5.86 -0.23 -1.97
N PHE A 100 7.11 -0.66 -1.99
CA PHE A 100 7.98 -0.68 -0.82
C PHE A 100 9.29 0.02 -1.20
N SER A 101 9.58 1.15 -0.55
CA SER A 101 10.78 1.95 -0.78
C SER A 101 11.75 1.76 0.38
N THR A 102 13.03 1.64 0.06
CA THR A 102 14.08 1.42 1.07
C THR A 102 14.86 2.67 1.42
N GLY A 103 14.64 3.77 0.75
CA GLY A 103 15.36 5.01 1.04
C GLY A 103 15.45 5.93 -0.15
N PRO A 104 16.20 7.05 0.00
CA PRO A 104 16.93 7.44 1.20
C PRO A 104 15.98 7.89 2.32
N GLY A 105 16.37 7.62 3.55
CA GLY A 105 15.58 7.99 4.72
C GLY A 105 14.82 6.80 5.27
N ASN A 106 13.52 6.81 5.19
CA ASN A 106 12.66 5.81 5.84
C ASN A 106 12.34 4.62 4.95
N TYR A 107 12.06 3.49 5.56
CA TYR A 107 11.31 2.43 4.90
C TYR A 107 9.86 2.90 4.73
N TYR A 108 9.28 2.68 3.58
CA TYR A 108 7.95 3.19 3.28
C TYR A 108 7.16 2.19 2.45
N ILE A 109 5.99 1.80 2.98
CA ILE A 109 5.04 0.94 2.26
C ILE A 109 3.84 1.81 1.91
N PHE A 110 3.47 1.85 0.63
CA PHE A 110 2.33 2.62 0.15
C PHE A 110 1.44 1.72 -0.69
N GLY A 111 0.14 1.89 -0.58
CA GLY A 111 -0.79 1.09 -1.33
C GLY A 111 -2.03 1.83 -1.76
N THR A 112 -2.69 1.28 -2.78
CA THR A 112 -3.96 1.76 -3.31
C THR A 112 -4.91 0.57 -3.36
N SER A 113 -6.11 0.74 -2.80
CA SER A 113 -7.11 -0.32 -2.77
C SER A 113 -7.74 -0.55 -4.15
N LEU A 114 -8.47 -1.65 -4.28
CA LEU A 114 -9.24 -1.91 -5.50
C LEU A 114 -10.22 -0.78 -5.76
N CYS A 115 -10.42 -0.47 -7.05
CA CYS A 115 -11.39 0.52 -7.50
C CYS A 115 -12.78 -0.14 -7.50
N VAL A 116 -13.66 0.32 -6.62
CA VAL A 116 -14.98 -0.29 -6.40
C VAL A 116 -16.08 0.76 -6.54
N PRO A 117 -17.33 0.35 -6.82
CA PRO A 117 -18.44 1.30 -6.90
C PRO A 117 -18.59 2.09 -5.59
N GLY A 118 -18.75 3.40 -5.69
CA GLY A 118 -18.91 4.30 -4.56
C GLY A 118 -18.63 5.73 -4.94
N ASP A 119 -19.14 6.66 -4.15
CA ASP A 119 -18.93 8.10 -4.33
C ASP A 119 -17.90 8.57 -3.31
N ALA A 120 -16.71 8.97 -3.79
CA ALA A 120 -15.62 9.41 -2.92
C ALA A 120 -16.02 10.58 -2.01
N SER A 121 -16.83 11.52 -2.52
CA SER A 121 -17.31 12.66 -1.72
C SER A 121 -18.13 12.21 -0.53
N GLU A 122 -19.06 11.27 -0.77
CA GLU A 122 -19.91 10.72 0.29
C GLU A 122 -19.10 9.90 1.30
N LEU A 123 -18.17 9.08 0.80
CA LEU A 123 -17.30 8.27 1.65
C LEU A 123 -16.39 9.13 2.51
N ARG A 124 -15.88 10.23 1.96
CA ARG A 124 -15.02 11.17 2.70
C ARG A 124 -15.79 11.85 3.83
N LYS A 125 -17.04 12.23 3.57
CA LYS A 125 -17.92 12.81 4.62
C LYS A 125 -18.16 11.80 5.74
N LYS A 126 -18.38 10.54 5.39
CA LYS A 126 -18.62 9.46 6.33
C LYS A 126 -17.41 9.21 7.21
N ASP A 127 -16.20 9.22 6.61
CA ASP A 127 -14.95 9.00 7.34
C ASP A 127 -14.61 10.15 8.29
N ASN A 128 -15.00 11.37 7.96
CA ASN A 128 -14.72 12.58 8.74
C ASN A 128 -15.84 12.98 9.66
N GLY A 129 -16.98 12.35 9.53
CA GLY A 129 -18.16 12.70 10.27
C GLY A 129 -18.58 11.70 11.27
#